data_fba674d87d238187c36d940ffa52065c
#
_entry.id   fba674d87d238187c36d940ffa52065c
#
_cell.length_a   1.000
_cell.length_b   1.000
_cell.length_c   1.000
_cell.angle_alpha   90.00
_cell.angle_beta   90.00
_cell.angle_gamma   90.00
#
_symmetry.space_group_name_H-M   'P 1'
#
loop_
_entity.id
_entity.type
_entity.pdbx_description
1 polymer ?
#
loop_
_entity_poly.entity_id
_entity_poly.type
_entity_poly.pdbx_seq_one_letter_code
_entity_poly.pdbx_strand_id
1 'polypeptide(L)'
;KAGKKVLVLESRAVPGGCAATHEFAPGFSVSSCAQWLYQLSPKIVSDLKLPQHGLVYAAEGLATIALDDSGDHLRLQGDSASGGGVSIEDQKAYALFRKKMRKYAKLMKTAYDTRPPKLVEHDLHDKMTFAKLGLGMKLLGKDDMSDLMRLILINIFDVMKETFQSPKLQAALALDAV
;
A
#
# COMPACT_ATOMS: atom_id res chain seq x y z
N LYS A 1 -25.14 -5.39 -5.12
CA LYS A 1 -25.15 -6.29 -6.28
C LYS A 1 -25.54 -7.74 -5.92
N ALA A 2 -25.30 -8.20 -4.69
CA ALA A 2 -25.66 -9.56 -4.26
C ALA A 2 -27.16 -9.74 -3.92
N GLY A 3 -28.01 -8.76 -4.21
CA GLY A 3 -29.43 -8.81 -3.91
C GLY A 3 -29.79 -8.78 -2.41
N LYS A 4 -28.82 -8.45 -1.56
CA LYS A 4 -29.05 -8.34 -0.11
C LYS A 4 -29.73 -7.02 0.22
N LYS A 5 -30.65 -7.04 1.20
CA LYS A 5 -31.16 -5.81 1.82
C LYS A 5 -30.08 -5.28 2.75
N VAL A 6 -29.70 -4.04 2.58
CA VAL A 6 -28.61 -3.40 3.35
C VAL A 6 -29.17 -2.18 4.06
N LEU A 7 -28.86 -2.03 5.35
CA LEU A 7 -29.08 -0.82 6.13
C LEU A 7 -27.73 -0.27 6.56
N VAL A 8 -27.48 0.99 6.26
CA VAL A 8 -26.28 1.73 6.71
C VAL A 8 -26.70 2.67 7.83
N LEU A 9 -26.06 2.57 8.98
CA LEU A 9 -26.27 3.44 10.13
C LEU A 9 -25.06 4.35 10.26
N GLU A 10 -25.29 5.65 10.32
CA GLU A 10 -24.27 6.68 10.50
C GLU A 10 -24.74 7.63 11.62
N SER A 11 -23.84 7.92 12.56
CA SER A 11 -24.11 8.81 13.70
C SER A 11 -23.95 10.29 13.35
N ARG A 12 -23.21 10.60 12.30
CA ARG A 12 -22.96 11.98 11.82
C ARG A 12 -23.95 12.36 10.74
N ALA A 13 -24.09 13.65 10.50
CA ALA A 13 -24.96 14.18 9.43
C ALA A 13 -24.46 13.79 8.02
N VAL A 14 -23.15 13.52 7.87
CA VAL A 14 -22.52 13.15 6.61
C VAL A 14 -21.78 11.83 6.77
N PRO A 15 -22.06 10.82 5.92
CA PRO A 15 -21.31 9.56 5.95
C PRO A 15 -19.88 9.76 5.43
N GLY A 16 -18.97 8.85 5.83
CA GLY A 16 -17.59 8.86 5.32
C GLY A 16 -16.52 8.70 6.39
N GLY A 17 -16.85 8.88 7.67
CA GLY A 17 -15.92 8.69 8.78
C GLY A 17 -14.63 9.48 8.59
N CYS A 18 -13.47 8.81 8.63
CA CYS A 18 -12.16 9.43 8.41
C CYS A 18 -11.93 9.94 6.98
N ALA A 19 -12.72 9.48 6.01
CA ALA A 19 -12.66 9.96 4.61
C ALA A 19 -13.61 11.13 4.33
N ALA A 20 -14.35 11.62 5.34
CA ALA A 20 -15.24 12.77 5.18
C ALA A 20 -14.43 14.04 4.90
N THR A 21 -14.94 14.84 3.96
CA THR A 21 -14.38 16.14 3.61
C THR A 21 -15.04 17.22 4.46
N HIS A 22 -14.26 18.15 4.98
CA HIS A 22 -14.73 19.30 5.74
C HIS A 22 -14.25 20.60 5.09
N GLU A 23 -15.13 21.55 5.03
CA GLU A 23 -14.79 22.92 4.67
C GLU A 23 -14.21 23.62 5.92
N PHE A 24 -12.95 24.07 5.84
CA PHE A 24 -12.28 24.76 6.94
C PHE A 24 -12.21 26.29 6.75
N ALA A 25 -12.44 26.75 5.51
CA ALA A 25 -12.60 28.15 5.16
C ALA A 25 -13.50 28.22 3.92
N PRO A 26 -14.22 29.35 3.67
CA PRO A 26 -15.12 29.48 2.53
C PRO A 26 -14.46 29.11 1.21
N GLY A 27 -14.96 28.06 0.54
CA GLY A 27 -14.43 27.52 -0.70
C GLY A 27 -13.20 26.59 -0.56
N PHE A 28 -12.72 26.34 0.66
CA PHE A 28 -11.56 25.48 0.90
C PHE A 28 -11.95 24.24 1.70
N SER A 29 -11.80 23.09 1.10
CA SER A 29 -12.15 21.80 1.69
C SER A 29 -10.93 20.89 1.82
N VAL A 30 -10.90 20.06 2.88
CA VAL A 30 -9.85 19.10 3.16
C VAL A 30 -10.45 17.82 3.72
N SER A 31 -9.82 16.68 3.43
CA SER A 31 -10.09 15.44 4.16
C SER A 31 -9.43 15.51 5.53
N SER A 32 -10.17 15.15 6.59
CA SER A 32 -9.65 15.22 7.96
C SER A 32 -8.52 14.22 8.22
N CYS A 33 -8.55 13.04 7.60
CA CYS A 33 -7.60 11.96 7.87
C CYS A 33 -7.15 11.24 6.59
N ALA A 34 -8.09 10.83 5.73
CA ALA A 34 -7.79 10.02 4.57
C ALA A 34 -7.45 10.89 3.37
N GLN A 35 -6.18 11.18 3.18
CA GLN A 35 -5.67 12.01 2.07
C GLN A 35 -5.33 11.17 0.84
N TRP A 36 -5.08 9.88 1.02
CA TRP A 36 -4.61 8.96 0.01
C TRP A 36 -5.52 7.74 -0.13
N LEU A 37 -5.73 7.31 -1.38
CA LEU A 37 -6.46 6.08 -1.70
C LEU A 37 -5.47 5.02 -2.17
N TYR A 38 -4.76 4.39 -1.24
CA TYR A 38 -3.76 3.36 -1.56
C TYR A 38 -4.36 2.01 -1.97
N GLN A 39 -5.53 1.65 -1.43
CA GLN A 39 -6.02 0.28 -1.49
C GLN A 39 -7.46 0.14 -2.00
N LEU A 40 -7.96 1.12 -2.75
CA LEU A 40 -9.26 0.97 -3.37
C LEU A 40 -9.20 -0.10 -4.46
N SER A 41 -9.85 -1.24 -4.22
CA SER A 41 -9.82 -2.38 -5.14
C SER A 41 -10.40 -2.00 -6.51
N PRO A 42 -9.68 -2.22 -7.62
CA PRO A 42 -10.22 -2.02 -8.96
C PRO A 42 -11.51 -2.80 -9.22
N LYS A 43 -11.67 -3.96 -8.58
CA LYS A 43 -12.90 -4.74 -8.62
C LYS A 43 -14.08 -3.98 -8.01
N ILE A 44 -13.89 -3.34 -6.86
CA ILE A 44 -14.93 -2.52 -6.21
C ILE A 44 -15.28 -1.32 -7.09
N VAL A 45 -14.27 -0.63 -7.61
CA VAL A 45 -14.46 0.51 -8.52
C VAL A 45 -15.32 0.11 -9.73
N SER A 46 -14.99 -1.01 -10.38
CA SER A 46 -15.72 -1.53 -11.54
C SER A 46 -17.13 -2.03 -11.16
N ASP A 47 -17.21 -2.86 -10.11
CA ASP A 47 -18.48 -3.48 -9.70
C ASP A 47 -19.53 -2.45 -9.26
N LEU A 48 -19.10 -1.39 -8.60
CA LEU A 48 -19.97 -0.31 -8.13
C LEU A 48 -20.04 0.86 -9.10
N LYS A 49 -19.31 0.79 -10.23
CA LYS A 49 -19.26 1.85 -11.26
C LYS A 49 -18.94 3.23 -10.64
N LEU A 50 -17.98 3.29 -9.73
CA LEU A 50 -17.69 4.49 -8.94
C LEU A 50 -17.42 5.76 -9.79
N PRO A 51 -16.77 5.70 -10.98
CA PRO A 51 -16.63 6.86 -11.84
C PRO A 51 -17.97 7.47 -12.28
N GLN A 52 -19.01 6.64 -12.49
CA GLN A 52 -20.36 7.14 -12.81
C GLN A 52 -21.05 7.83 -11.63
N HIS A 53 -20.54 7.62 -10.41
CA HIS A 53 -20.98 8.24 -9.18
C HIS A 53 -20.06 9.36 -8.70
N GLY A 54 -19.17 9.85 -9.58
CA GLY A 54 -18.35 11.02 -9.29
C GLY A 54 -16.97 10.73 -8.69
N LEU A 55 -16.51 9.47 -8.68
CA LEU A 55 -15.12 9.18 -8.28
C LEU A 55 -14.17 9.70 -9.36
N VAL A 56 -13.40 10.71 -9.00
CA VAL A 56 -12.33 11.29 -9.82
C VAL A 56 -11.07 11.38 -8.97
N TYR A 57 -9.95 10.89 -9.50
CA TYR A 57 -8.65 11.06 -8.85
C TYR A 57 -8.07 12.42 -9.24
N ALA A 58 -7.73 13.23 -8.24
CA ALA A 58 -7.12 14.55 -8.45
C ALA A 58 -5.70 14.43 -9.04
N ALA A 59 -4.96 13.42 -8.60
CA ALA A 59 -3.63 13.10 -9.14
C ALA A 59 -3.26 11.64 -8.84
N GLU A 60 -2.42 11.07 -9.67
CA GLU A 60 -1.86 9.72 -9.52
C GLU A 60 -0.34 9.76 -9.67
N GLY A 61 0.35 8.78 -9.06
CA GLY A 61 1.80 8.65 -9.19
C GLY A 61 2.60 9.81 -8.60
N LEU A 62 2.06 10.45 -7.57
CA LEU A 62 2.71 11.57 -6.90
C LEU A 62 4.06 11.17 -6.30
N ALA A 63 5.01 12.12 -6.31
CA ALA A 63 6.26 11.95 -5.59
C ALA A 63 6.04 12.14 -4.09
N THR A 64 6.69 11.32 -3.28
CA THR A 64 6.86 11.58 -1.86
C THR A 64 8.07 12.49 -1.67
N ILE A 65 7.90 13.60 -0.98
CA ILE A 65 8.98 14.54 -0.66
C ILE A 65 9.21 14.51 0.86
N ALA A 66 10.37 14.04 1.29
CA ALA A 66 10.82 14.21 2.66
C ALA A 66 11.58 15.53 2.76
N LEU A 67 11.01 16.47 3.50
CA LEU A 67 11.55 17.81 3.66
C LEU A 67 12.81 17.80 4.53
N ASP A 68 13.72 18.69 4.22
CA ASP A 68 14.95 18.92 4.97
C ASP A 68 15.20 20.43 5.13
N ASP A 69 15.66 20.84 6.29
CA ASP A 69 15.89 22.25 6.62
C ASP A 69 17.00 22.90 5.75
N SER A 70 17.91 22.10 5.20
CA SER A 70 18.93 22.56 4.26
C SER A 70 18.37 22.90 2.88
N GLY A 71 17.12 22.56 2.57
CA GLY A 71 16.52 22.69 1.26
C GLY A 71 16.85 21.56 0.28
N ASP A 72 17.80 20.66 0.60
CA ASP A 72 18.09 19.46 -0.18
C ASP A 72 17.10 18.33 0.22
N HIS A 73 15.91 18.41 -0.33
CA HIS A 73 14.83 17.50 -0.04
C HIS A 73 15.02 16.15 -0.72
N LEU A 74 14.69 15.06 -0.02
CA LEU A 74 14.62 13.72 -0.62
C LEU A 74 13.32 13.59 -1.42
N ARG A 75 13.43 13.20 -2.69
CA ARG A 75 12.30 12.91 -3.58
C ARG A 75 12.27 11.44 -3.96
N LEU A 76 11.14 10.78 -3.67
CA LEU A 76 10.86 9.40 -4.05
C LEU A 76 9.72 9.38 -5.07
N GLN A 77 9.98 8.83 -6.26
CA GLN A 77 8.95 8.69 -7.30
C GLN A 77 9.19 7.42 -8.13
N GLY A 78 8.21 6.54 -8.12
CA GLY A 78 8.35 5.24 -8.80
C GLY A 78 9.53 4.45 -8.25
N ASP A 79 10.53 4.20 -9.08
CA ASP A 79 11.76 3.47 -8.74
C ASP A 79 12.96 4.43 -8.53
N SER A 80 12.72 5.72 -8.52
CA SER A 80 13.76 6.74 -8.38
C SER A 80 13.75 7.35 -6.98
N ALA A 81 14.93 7.45 -6.37
CA ALA A 81 15.21 8.25 -5.20
C ALA A 81 16.25 9.31 -5.59
N SER A 82 16.00 10.57 -5.29
CA SER A 82 16.90 11.68 -5.67
C SER A 82 16.87 12.79 -4.63
N GLY A 83 17.94 13.60 -4.57
CA GLY A 83 18.11 14.66 -3.55
C GLY A 83 18.40 14.07 -2.16
N GLY A 84 18.43 14.94 -1.16
CA GLY A 84 18.66 14.53 0.24
C GLY A 84 20.01 13.89 0.51
N GLY A 85 21.01 14.11 -0.36
CA GLY A 85 22.32 13.49 -0.24
C GLY A 85 22.35 11.98 -0.47
N VAL A 86 21.35 11.42 -1.18
CA VAL A 86 21.29 9.97 -1.46
C VAL A 86 22.36 9.57 -2.46
N SER A 87 23.18 8.59 -2.09
CA SER A 87 24.27 8.07 -2.93
C SER A 87 23.75 7.32 -4.16
N ILE A 88 24.60 7.13 -5.17
CA ILE A 88 24.27 6.33 -6.36
C ILE A 88 23.99 4.86 -5.95
N GLU A 89 24.68 4.36 -4.96
CA GLU A 89 24.48 3.01 -4.40
C GLU A 89 23.09 2.88 -3.81
N ASP A 90 22.67 3.83 -2.99
CA ASP A 90 21.32 3.85 -2.39
C ASP A 90 20.22 4.04 -3.45
N GLN A 91 20.45 4.82 -4.50
CA GLN A 91 19.50 4.95 -5.61
C GLN A 91 19.29 3.60 -6.32
N LYS A 92 20.36 2.85 -6.57
CA LYS A 92 20.29 1.50 -7.14
C LYS A 92 19.61 0.52 -6.19
N ALA A 93 19.98 0.56 -4.91
CA ALA A 93 19.35 -0.27 -3.88
C ALA A 93 17.85 0.01 -3.77
N TYR A 94 17.44 1.29 -3.84
CA TYR A 94 16.03 1.67 -3.82
C TYR A 94 15.26 1.09 -5.01
N ALA A 95 15.79 1.20 -6.22
CA ALA A 95 15.15 0.64 -7.41
C ALA A 95 14.96 -0.88 -7.29
N LEU A 96 15.98 -1.60 -6.81
CA LEU A 96 15.92 -3.05 -6.58
C LEU A 96 14.92 -3.39 -5.47
N PHE A 97 14.94 -2.67 -4.35
CA PHE A 97 14.00 -2.83 -3.25
C PHE A 97 12.56 -2.65 -3.73
N ARG A 98 12.26 -1.57 -4.47
CA ARG A 98 10.93 -1.31 -5.03
C ARG A 98 10.45 -2.42 -5.96
N LYS A 99 11.33 -2.92 -6.83
CA LYS A 99 11.03 -4.04 -7.72
C LYS A 99 10.67 -5.30 -6.93
N LYS A 100 11.43 -5.59 -5.89
CA LYS A 100 11.22 -6.72 -4.98
C LYS A 100 9.90 -6.61 -4.23
N MET A 101 9.63 -5.44 -3.64
CA MET A 101 8.38 -5.18 -2.92
C MET A 101 7.15 -5.32 -3.82
N ARG A 102 7.21 -4.84 -5.08
CA ARG A 102 6.10 -5.05 -6.03
C ARG A 102 5.88 -6.54 -6.36
N LYS A 103 6.96 -7.33 -6.46
CA LYS A 103 6.84 -8.78 -6.66
C LYS A 103 6.10 -9.44 -5.49
N TYR A 104 6.45 -9.08 -4.26
CA TYR A 104 5.81 -9.59 -3.05
C TYR A 104 4.38 -9.10 -2.88
N ALA A 105 4.13 -7.83 -3.12
CA ALA A 105 2.79 -7.24 -3.08
C ALA A 105 1.83 -7.92 -4.07
N LYS A 106 2.31 -8.32 -5.25
CA LYS A 106 1.50 -9.06 -6.23
C LYS A 106 1.03 -10.42 -5.69
N LEU A 107 1.87 -11.13 -4.95
CA LEU A 107 1.48 -12.37 -4.28
C LEU A 107 0.52 -12.10 -3.14
N MET A 108 0.84 -11.14 -2.27
CA MET A 108 0.02 -10.78 -1.12
C MET A 108 -1.36 -10.26 -1.52
N LYS A 109 -1.46 -9.59 -2.66
CA LYS A 109 -2.76 -9.16 -3.23
C LYS A 109 -3.75 -10.33 -3.35
N THR A 110 -3.29 -11.50 -3.71
CA THR A 110 -4.15 -12.70 -3.78
C THR A 110 -4.74 -13.05 -2.41
N ALA A 111 -3.97 -12.90 -1.34
CA ALA A 111 -4.44 -13.13 0.02
C ALA A 111 -5.46 -12.05 0.47
N TYR A 112 -5.20 -10.77 0.13
CA TYR A 112 -6.10 -9.66 0.49
C TYR A 112 -7.41 -9.65 -0.31
N ASP A 113 -7.37 -10.07 -1.58
CA ASP A 113 -8.56 -10.07 -2.46
C ASP A 113 -9.47 -11.28 -2.24
N THR A 114 -9.08 -12.24 -1.41
CA THR A 114 -9.88 -13.46 -1.14
C THR A 114 -10.31 -13.54 0.31
N ARG A 115 -11.42 -14.25 0.54
CA ARG A 115 -11.81 -14.57 1.91
C ARG A 115 -10.69 -15.35 2.60
N PRO A 116 -10.29 -14.99 3.84
CA PRO A 116 -9.33 -15.78 4.60
C PRO A 116 -9.77 -17.24 4.67
N PRO A 117 -8.91 -18.20 4.29
CA PRO A 117 -9.27 -19.60 4.32
C PRO A 117 -9.39 -20.09 5.76
N LYS A 118 -10.37 -20.92 6.04
CA LYS A 118 -10.51 -21.57 7.34
C LYS A 118 -9.41 -22.61 7.54
N LEU A 119 -8.83 -22.66 8.72
CA LEU A 119 -7.81 -23.66 9.08
C LEU A 119 -8.43 -25.00 9.51
N VAL A 120 -9.67 -24.94 10.02
CA VAL A 120 -10.43 -26.11 10.45
C VAL A 120 -11.76 -26.10 9.69
N GLU A 121 -12.26 -27.28 9.33
CA GLU A 121 -13.51 -27.45 8.56
C GLU A 121 -13.50 -26.66 7.23
N HIS A 122 -12.40 -26.77 6.50
CA HIS A 122 -12.20 -26.06 5.23
C HIS A 122 -13.06 -26.63 4.11
N ASP A 123 -13.68 -25.74 3.36
CA ASP A 123 -14.44 -26.06 2.14
C ASP A 123 -13.54 -26.13 0.88
N LEU A 124 -14.15 -26.41 -0.26
CA LEU A 124 -13.41 -26.47 -1.53
C LEU A 124 -12.76 -25.13 -1.89
N HIS A 125 -13.42 -24.01 -1.55
CA HIS A 125 -12.87 -22.66 -1.79
C HIS A 125 -11.62 -22.44 -0.94
N ASP A 126 -11.63 -22.85 0.32
CA ASP A 126 -10.48 -22.73 1.21
C ASP A 126 -9.28 -23.54 0.68
N LYS A 127 -9.53 -24.79 0.21
CA LYS A 127 -8.49 -25.63 -0.42
C LYS A 127 -7.89 -24.95 -1.67
N MET A 128 -8.74 -24.36 -2.51
CA MET A 128 -8.28 -23.63 -3.70
C MET A 128 -7.46 -22.38 -3.34
N THR A 129 -7.84 -21.67 -2.28
CA THR A 129 -7.11 -20.49 -1.80
C THR A 129 -5.73 -20.90 -1.27
N PHE A 130 -5.64 -21.94 -0.45
CA PHE A 130 -4.36 -22.50 -0.01
C PHE A 130 -3.49 -22.96 -1.18
N ALA A 131 -4.08 -23.67 -2.15
CA ALA A 131 -3.34 -24.12 -3.33
C ALA A 131 -2.78 -22.95 -4.15
N LYS A 132 -3.57 -21.87 -4.36
CA LYS A 132 -3.12 -20.67 -5.07
C LYS A 132 -1.99 -19.95 -4.33
N LEU A 133 -2.12 -19.78 -3.00
CA LEU A 133 -1.08 -19.16 -2.19
C LEU A 133 0.19 -20.00 -2.17
N GLY A 134 0.06 -21.32 -1.95
CA GLY A 134 1.20 -22.25 -1.96
C GLY A 134 1.91 -22.29 -3.31
N LEU A 135 1.16 -22.32 -4.43
CA LEU A 135 1.72 -22.23 -5.76
C LEU A 135 2.41 -20.87 -5.99
N GLY A 136 1.80 -19.79 -5.57
CA GLY A 136 2.37 -18.45 -5.65
C GLY A 136 3.70 -18.36 -4.89
N MET A 137 3.76 -18.88 -3.68
CA MET A 137 5.01 -18.99 -2.88
C MET A 137 6.06 -19.83 -3.60
N LYS A 138 5.68 -20.99 -4.14
CA LYS A 138 6.61 -21.85 -4.90
C LYS A 138 7.17 -21.16 -6.14
N LEU A 139 6.34 -20.39 -6.85
CA LEU A 139 6.74 -19.65 -8.05
C LEU A 139 7.63 -18.43 -7.76
N LEU A 140 7.67 -17.93 -6.53
CA LEU A 140 8.66 -16.91 -6.13
C LEU A 140 10.09 -17.44 -6.25
N GLY A 141 10.30 -18.73 -6.03
CA GLY A 141 11.60 -19.35 -5.86
C GLY A 141 12.05 -19.35 -4.39
N LYS A 142 13.05 -20.18 -4.09
CA LYS A 142 13.50 -20.43 -2.71
C LYS A 142 13.95 -19.16 -1.99
N ASP A 143 14.78 -18.37 -2.66
CA ASP A 143 15.41 -17.18 -2.05
C ASP A 143 14.37 -16.08 -1.76
N ASP A 144 13.54 -15.74 -2.75
CA ASP A 144 12.49 -14.74 -2.57
C ASP A 144 11.39 -15.19 -1.59
N MET A 145 11.09 -16.48 -1.53
CA MET A 145 10.17 -17.04 -0.55
C MET A 145 10.73 -16.90 0.88
N SER A 146 12.00 -17.25 1.08
CA SER A 146 12.68 -17.10 2.36
C SER A 146 12.74 -15.64 2.80
N ASP A 147 13.07 -14.76 1.87
CA ASP A 147 13.14 -13.32 2.11
C ASP A 147 11.78 -12.71 2.42
N LEU A 148 10.72 -13.10 1.71
CA LEU A 148 9.35 -12.67 2.03
C LEU A 148 8.94 -13.12 3.45
N MET A 149 9.21 -14.37 3.81
CA MET A 149 8.92 -14.88 5.16
C MET A 149 9.69 -14.10 6.23
N ARG A 150 10.95 -13.76 5.95
CA ARG A 150 11.74 -12.92 6.84
C ARG A 150 11.15 -11.51 6.96
N LEU A 151 10.77 -10.87 5.84
CA LEU A 151 10.19 -9.53 5.83
C LEU A 151 8.87 -9.41 6.61
N ILE A 152 8.07 -10.48 6.67
CA ILE A 152 6.84 -10.50 7.45
C ILE A 152 7.12 -10.49 8.97
N LEU A 153 8.27 -10.98 9.39
CA LEU A 153 8.60 -11.19 10.80
C LEU A 153 9.64 -10.20 11.36
N ILE A 154 10.38 -9.51 10.50
CA ILE A 154 11.44 -8.58 10.89
C ILE A 154 10.88 -7.17 11.14
N ASN A 155 11.56 -6.40 11.99
CA ASN A 155 11.28 -4.99 12.18
C ASN A 155 11.69 -4.18 10.92
N ILE A 156 10.87 -3.22 10.53
CA ILE A 156 11.14 -2.33 9.37
C ILE A 156 12.46 -1.57 9.53
N PHE A 157 12.83 -1.18 10.73
CA PHE A 157 14.08 -0.48 11.01
C PHE A 157 15.31 -1.30 10.61
N ASP A 158 15.30 -2.60 10.92
CA ASP A 158 16.39 -3.50 10.55
C ASP A 158 16.45 -3.70 9.03
N VAL A 159 15.29 -3.86 8.37
CA VAL A 159 15.21 -3.94 6.91
C VAL A 159 15.80 -2.69 6.26
N MET A 160 15.48 -1.51 6.78
CA MET A 160 15.98 -0.25 6.23
C MET A 160 17.50 -0.13 6.42
N LYS A 161 18.02 -0.46 7.60
CA LYS A 161 19.47 -0.44 7.90
C LYS A 161 20.27 -1.42 7.04
N GLU A 162 19.73 -2.61 6.78
CA GLU A 162 20.39 -3.60 5.95
C GLU A 162 20.38 -3.23 4.46
N THR A 163 19.37 -2.46 4.03
CA THR A 163 19.15 -2.16 2.62
C THR A 163 19.80 -0.85 2.18
N PHE A 164 19.83 0.16 3.05
CA PHE A 164 20.22 1.53 2.70
C PHE A 164 21.25 2.10 3.67
N GLN A 165 22.13 2.96 3.14
CA GLN A 165 23.13 3.68 3.93
C GLN A 165 22.62 5.05 4.39
N SER A 166 21.80 5.74 3.56
CA SER A 166 21.27 7.06 3.87
C SER A 166 20.23 7.04 5.00
N PRO A 167 20.46 7.70 6.14
CA PRO A 167 19.51 7.79 7.24
C PRO A 167 18.18 8.46 6.82
N LYS A 168 18.23 9.47 5.92
CA LYS A 168 17.04 10.14 5.40
C LYS A 168 16.17 9.18 4.60
N LEU A 169 16.79 8.37 3.73
CA LEU A 169 16.07 7.38 2.94
C LEU A 169 15.47 6.28 3.83
N GLN A 170 16.22 5.81 4.83
CA GLN A 170 15.74 4.85 5.84
C GLN A 170 14.50 5.40 6.58
N ALA A 171 14.58 6.63 7.08
CA ALA A 171 13.50 7.26 7.83
C ALA A 171 12.26 7.50 6.95
N ALA A 172 12.45 8.02 5.73
CA ALA A 172 11.34 8.29 4.82
C ALA A 172 10.56 7.02 4.43
N LEU A 173 11.26 5.89 4.27
CA LEU A 173 10.60 4.62 3.94
C LEU A 173 10.03 3.91 5.17
N ALA A 174 10.63 4.07 6.34
CA ALA A 174 10.11 3.49 7.58
C ALA A 174 8.81 4.16 8.04
N LEU A 175 8.60 5.43 7.69
CA LEU A 175 7.38 6.18 8.05
C LEU A 175 6.11 5.54 7.49
N ASP A 176 6.18 4.93 6.31
CA ASP A 176 5.04 4.25 5.70
C ASP A 176 4.62 2.96 6.44
N ALA A 177 5.41 2.51 7.41
CA ALA A 177 5.16 1.30 8.18
C ALA A 177 4.64 1.57 9.60
N VAL A 178 4.43 2.84 9.96
CA VAL A 178 3.88 3.30 11.27
C VAL A 178 2.38 3.70 11.13
#